data_c983759dbc333740f23b629f7e1e34d9
#
_entry.id   c983759dbc333740f23b629f7e1e34d9
#
_cell.length_a   1.000
_cell.length_b   1.000
_cell.length_c   1.000
_cell.angle_alpha   90.00
_cell.angle_beta   90.00
_cell.angle_gamma   90.00
#
_symmetry.space_group_name_H-M   'P 1'
#
loop_
_entity.id
_entity.type
_entity.pdbx_description
1 polymer ?
#
loop_
_entity_poly.entity_id
_entity_poly.type
_entity_poly.pdbx_seq_one_letter_code
_entity_poly.pdbx_strand_id
1 'polypeptide(L)'
;VQIADPQLGFCDKGQDWRWTVDNLKATVARVNELKPAFVIVTGDLIHNHKNAEQARAYRENIALIDASIPVFHIPGNHDIPKYGAEALAQYLDEFGYDRFSFSYNGSAFIGLNSNAMVCDSERAAADARAQLEWFGKQLERYRKCNHIFVFTHHPLVLSPDSRVTHKSAYDEPFRTEYAALMKRYGVRAVFAGHTHI
;
A
#
# COMPACT_ATOMS: atom_id res chain seq x y z
N VAL A 1 -10.29 -6.96 -5.49
CA VAL A 1 -9.47 -7.82 -4.58
C VAL A 1 -8.33 -6.99 -4.01
N GLN A 2 -8.03 -7.18 -2.70
CA GLN A 2 -6.81 -6.68 -2.07
C GLN A 2 -5.83 -7.86 -1.89
N ILE A 3 -4.54 -7.61 -2.16
CA ILE A 3 -3.42 -8.46 -1.80
C ILE A 3 -2.56 -7.65 -0.83
N ALA A 4 -2.36 -8.14 0.38
CA ALA A 4 -1.52 -7.51 1.38
C ALA A 4 -0.25 -8.35 1.57
N ASP A 5 0.88 -7.67 1.68
CA ASP A 5 2.16 -8.23 2.12
C ASP A 5 2.54 -9.54 1.40
N PRO A 6 2.61 -9.59 0.05
CA PRO A 6 3.13 -10.76 -0.64
C PRO A 6 4.57 -11.08 -0.24
N GLN A 7 5.33 -10.08 0.10
CA GLN A 7 6.62 -10.04 0.80
C GLN A 7 7.56 -11.20 0.44
N LEU A 8 7.80 -11.37 -0.89
CA LEU A 8 8.68 -12.43 -1.39
C LEU A 8 10.05 -12.35 -0.73
N GLY A 9 10.46 -13.44 -0.11
CA GLY A 9 11.70 -13.47 0.67
C GLY A 9 11.51 -13.36 2.18
N PHE A 10 10.28 -13.07 2.65
CA PHE A 10 9.96 -13.12 4.07
C PHE A 10 9.92 -14.58 4.52
N CYS A 11 11.00 -15.01 5.15
CA CYS A 11 11.12 -16.34 5.71
C CYS A 11 12.04 -16.32 6.92
N ASP A 12 11.90 -17.31 7.75
CA ASP A 12 12.78 -17.48 8.88
C ASP A 12 14.20 -17.79 8.46
N LYS A 13 15.13 -17.39 9.28
CA LYS A 13 16.58 -17.46 9.11
C LYS A 13 17.04 -18.75 8.46
N GLY A 14 17.53 -18.65 7.22
CA GLY A 14 18.14 -19.77 6.48
C GLY A 14 17.17 -20.72 5.79
N GLN A 15 15.87 -20.47 5.82
CA GLN A 15 14.91 -21.25 5.05
C GLN A 15 14.81 -20.80 3.58
N ASP A 16 14.38 -21.70 2.72
CA ASP A 16 14.11 -21.38 1.33
C ASP A 16 12.83 -20.53 1.20
N TRP A 17 12.99 -19.27 0.83
CA TRP A 17 11.89 -18.33 0.69
C TRP A 17 10.99 -18.60 -0.53
N ARG A 18 11.31 -19.59 -1.36
CA ARG A 18 10.52 -19.89 -2.59
C ARG A 18 9.09 -20.26 -2.29
N TRP A 19 8.76 -20.71 -1.09
CA TRP A 19 7.37 -20.94 -0.68
C TRP A 19 6.52 -19.66 -0.74
N THR A 20 7.12 -18.46 -0.55
CA THR A 20 6.41 -17.19 -0.71
C THR A 20 6.02 -16.95 -2.16
N VAL A 21 6.83 -17.43 -3.12
CA VAL A 21 6.51 -17.39 -4.54
C VAL A 21 5.33 -18.32 -4.86
N ASP A 22 5.28 -19.50 -4.26
CA ASP A 22 4.19 -20.44 -4.48
C ASP A 22 2.87 -19.90 -3.90
N ASN A 23 2.92 -19.19 -2.76
CA ASN A 23 1.76 -18.47 -2.23
C ASN A 23 1.28 -17.37 -3.18
N LEU A 24 2.19 -16.59 -3.75
CA LEU A 24 1.82 -15.56 -4.73
C LEU A 24 1.20 -16.20 -5.99
N LYS A 25 1.77 -17.30 -6.50
CA LYS A 25 1.20 -18.04 -7.64
C LYS A 25 -0.22 -18.53 -7.35
N ALA A 26 -0.45 -19.12 -6.18
CA ALA A 26 -1.78 -19.56 -5.77
C ALA A 26 -2.76 -18.38 -5.67
N THR A 27 -2.31 -17.24 -5.15
CA THR A 27 -3.08 -16.00 -5.07
C THR A 27 -3.44 -15.50 -6.47
N VAL A 28 -2.48 -15.45 -7.39
CA VAL A 28 -2.71 -15.03 -8.79
C VAL A 28 -3.68 -15.96 -9.50
N ALA A 29 -3.54 -17.29 -9.34
CA ALA A 29 -4.48 -18.25 -9.89
C ALA A 29 -5.91 -17.96 -9.38
N ARG A 30 -6.05 -17.69 -8.08
CA ARG A 30 -7.36 -17.36 -7.48
C ARG A 30 -7.91 -16.04 -7.98
N VAL A 31 -7.08 -15.03 -8.18
CA VAL A 31 -7.49 -13.75 -8.80
C VAL A 31 -8.05 -13.98 -10.19
N ASN A 32 -7.35 -14.77 -11.02
CA ASN A 32 -7.78 -15.07 -12.38
C ASN A 32 -9.10 -15.85 -12.44
N GLU A 33 -9.34 -16.75 -11.47
CA GLU A 33 -10.63 -17.44 -11.33
C GLU A 33 -11.77 -16.46 -10.95
N LEU A 34 -11.51 -15.56 -10.01
CA LEU A 34 -12.49 -14.61 -9.49
C LEU A 34 -12.83 -13.50 -10.48
N LYS A 35 -11.94 -13.20 -11.42
CA LYS A 35 -12.08 -12.13 -12.43
C LYS A 35 -12.56 -10.81 -11.83
N PRO A 36 -11.87 -10.25 -10.82
CA PRO A 36 -12.27 -9.00 -10.21
C PRO A 36 -12.12 -7.85 -11.21
N ALA A 37 -12.81 -6.75 -10.98
CA ALA A 37 -12.67 -5.54 -11.77
C ALA A 37 -11.26 -4.92 -11.71
N PHE A 38 -10.57 -5.13 -10.60
CA PHE A 38 -9.18 -4.71 -10.37
C PHE A 38 -8.59 -5.40 -9.14
N VAL A 39 -7.27 -5.30 -9.01
CA VAL A 39 -6.50 -5.71 -7.83
C VAL A 39 -5.76 -4.51 -7.25
N ILE A 40 -5.68 -4.42 -5.93
CA ILE A 40 -4.84 -3.45 -5.22
C ILE A 40 -3.87 -4.22 -4.32
N VAL A 41 -2.57 -4.01 -4.51
CA VAL A 41 -1.50 -4.57 -3.67
C VAL A 41 -1.06 -3.51 -2.67
N THR A 42 -1.21 -3.82 -1.37
CA THR A 42 -1.02 -2.84 -0.30
C THR A 42 0.36 -2.90 0.36
N GLY A 43 1.39 -2.97 -0.47
CA GLY A 43 2.80 -2.83 -0.04
C GLY A 43 3.46 -4.12 0.41
N ASP A 44 4.73 -3.98 0.77
CA ASP A 44 5.65 -5.08 1.08
C ASP A 44 5.63 -6.16 -0.01
N LEU A 45 5.96 -5.72 -1.24
CA LEU A 45 5.98 -6.59 -2.41
C LEU A 45 7.07 -7.65 -2.30
N ILE A 46 8.23 -7.23 -1.76
CA ILE A 46 9.40 -8.05 -1.50
C ILE A 46 9.97 -7.76 -0.12
N HIS A 47 10.73 -8.70 0.43
CA HIS A 47 11.31 -8.55 1.77
C HIS A 47 12.54 -7.64 1.79
N ASN A 48 13.36 -7.68 0.74
CA ASN A 48 14.58 -6.88 0.64
C ASN A 48 14.62 -6.15 -0.71
N HIS A 49 14.38 -4.83 -0.70
CA HIS A 49 14.37 -3.98 -1.90
C HIS A 49 15.66 -4.05 -2.75
N LYS A 50 16.79 -4.47 -2.17
CA LYS A 50 18.06 -4.65 -2.88
C LYS A 50 18.24 -6.05 -3.49
N ASN A 51 17.32 -6.96 -3.25
CA ASN A 51 17.42 -8.32 -3.77
C ASN A 51 16.75 -8.42 -5.14
N ALA A 52 17.58 -8.40 -6.20
CA ALA A 52 17.10 -8.46 -7.58
C ALA A 52 16.36 -9.77 -7.91
N GLU A 53 16.66 -10.89 -7.22
CA GLU A 53 15.97 -12.15 -7.42
C GLU A 53 14.53 -12.09 -6.89
N GLN A 54 14.34 -11.51 -5.69
CA GLN A 54 12.99 -11.29 -5.12
C GLN A 54 12.17 -10.35 -6.01
N ALA A 55 12.77 -9.25 -6.45
CA ALA A 55 12.10 -8.28 -7.33
C ALA A 55 11.70 -8.91 -8.68
N ARG A 56 12.59 -9.68 -9.29
CA ARG A 56 12.29 -10.42 -10.51
C ARG A 56 11.16 -11.42 -10.29
N ALA A 57 11.22 -12.23 -9.23
CA ALA A 57 10.21 -13.23 -8.91
C ALA A 57 8.83 -12.57 -8.68
N TYR A 58 8.79 -11.40 -8.01
CA TYR A 58 7.55 -10.66 -7.84
C TYR A 58 6.96 -10.24 -9.20
N ARG A 59 7.76 -9.56 -10.04
CA ARG A 59 7.32 -9.09 -11.37
C ARG A 59 6.81 -10.23 -12.26
N GLU A 60 7.58 -11.31 -12.34
CA GLU A 60 7.21 -12.46 -13.18
C GLU A 60 5.89 -13.09 -12.75
N ASN A 61 5.63 -13.19 -11.45
CA ASN A 61 4.43 -13.84 -10.95
C ASN A 61 3.20 -12.93 -10.94
N ILE A 62 3.35 -11.64 -10.57
CA ILE A 62 2.21 -10.70 -10.60
C ILE A 62 1.74 -10.42 -12.05
N ALA A 63 2.65 -10.49 -13.02
CA ALA A 63 2.34 -10.36 -14.43
C ALA A 63 1.50 -11.51 -15.01
N LEU A 64 1.32 -12.62 -14.27
CA LEU A 64 0.43 -13.71 -14.65
C LEU A 64 -1.06 -13.43 -14.33
N ILE A 65 -1.36 -12.31 -13.70
CA ILE A 65 -2.75 -11.82 -13.60
C ILE A 65 -3.23 -11.48 -15.01
N ASP A 66 -4.46 -11.92 -15.34
CA ASP A 66 -5.07 -11.67 -16.65
C ASP A 66 -4.97 -10.17 -17.00
N ALA A 67 -4.47 -9.86 -18.20
CA ALA A 67 -4.21 -8.50 -18.66
C ALA A 67 -5.46 -7.59 -18.68
N SER A 68 -6.66 -8.17 -18.64
CA SER A 68 -7.92 -7.42 -18.50
C SER A 68 -8.18 -6.91 -17.09
N ILE A 69 -7.41 -7.37 -16.08
CA ILE A 69 -7.56 -7.01 -14.66
C ILE A 69 -6.48 -6.00 -14.29
N PRO A 70 -6.78 -4.70 -14.17
CA PRO A 70 -5.82 -3.71 -13.73
C PRO A 70 -5.28 -4.00 -12.32
N VAL A 71 -3.96 -3.86 -12.13
CA VAL A 71 -3.30 -4.03 -10.84
C VAL A 71 -2.70 -2.70 -10.41
N PHE A 72 -3.07 -2.24 -9.22
CA PHE A 72 -2.55 -1.01 -8.60
C PHE A 72 -1.68 -1.36 -7.39
N HIS A 73 -0.59 -0.62 -7.20
CA HIS A 73 0.36 -0.84 -6.12
C HIS A 73 0.50 0.40 -5.24
N ILE A 74 0.72 0.20 -3.97
CA ILE A 74 1.29 1.20 -3.05
C ILE A 74 2.49 0.56 -2.35
N PRO A 75 3.52 1.35 -1.97
CA PRO A 75 4.70 0.79 -1.34
C PRO A 75 4.49 0.46 0.15
N GLY A 76 5.15 -0.60 0.63
CA GLY A 76 5.34 -0.91 2.03
C GLY A 76 6.72 -0.49 2.55
N ASN A 77 6.99 -0.74 3.83
CA ASN A 77 8.25 -0.36 4.45
C ASN A 77 9.44 -1.22 4.01
N HIS A 78 9.20 -2.40 3.49
CA HIS A 78 10.24 -3.24 2.88
C HIS A 78 10.58 -2.78 1.46
N ASP A 79 9.65 -2.15 0.76
CA ASP A 79 9.88 -1.59 -0.58
C ASP A 79 10.65 -0.26 -0.49
N ILE A 80 10.34 0.59 0.52
CA ILE A 80 10.98 1.90 0.74
C ILE A 80 11.46 2.02 2.20
N PRO A 81 12.48 1.25 2.62
CA PRO A 81 12.92 1.23 4.00
C PRO A 81 13.41 2.62 4.45
N LYS A 82 12.97 3.02 5.66
CA LYS A 82 13.31 4.31 6.27
C LYS A 82 13.01 5.52 5.37
N TYR A 83 12.08 5.39 4.44
CA TYR A 83 11.76 6.40 3.43
C TYR A 83 13.00 6.89 2.66
N GLY A 84 13.91 5.96 2.33
CA GLY A 84 15.18 6.26 1.66
C GLY A 84 14.97 6.81 0.25
N ALA A 85 15.77 7.82 -0.12
CA ALA A 85 15.67 8.48 -1.42
C ALA A 85 15.87 7.53 -2.60
N GLU A 86 16.89 6.67 -2.50
CA GLU A 86 17.23 5.69 -3.53
C GLU A 86 16.11 4.65 -3.69
N ALA A 87 15.61 4.10 -2.57
CA ALA A 87 14.54 3.11 -2.60
C ALA A 87 13.22 3.69 -3.17
N LEU A 88 12.88 4.94 -2.80
CA LEU A 88 11.73 5.62 -3.39
C LEU A 88 11.91 5.86 -4.90
N ALA A 89 13.11 6.28 -5.33
CA ALA A 89 13.40 6.47 -6.74
C ALA A 89 13.29 5.15 -7.54
N GLN A 90 13.82 4.06 -6.99
CA GLN A 90 13.69 2.72 -7.59
C GLN A 90 12.22 2.28 -7.68
N TYR A 91 11.43 2.51 -6.63
CA TYR A 91 10.00 2.20 -6.65
C TYR A 91 9.25 3.02 -7.72
N LEU A 92 9.53 4.31 -7.82
CA LEU A 92 8.92 5.19 -8.83
C LEU A 92 9.35 4.84 -10.25
N ASP A 93 10.59 4.39 -10.46
CA ASP A 93 11.08 3.91 -11.77
C ASP A 93 10.32 2.63 -12.20
N GLU A 94 10.06 1.73 -11.27
CA GLU A 94 9.35 0.48 -11.51
C GLU A 94 7.86 0.68 -11.78
N PHE A 95 7.16 1.48 -10.95
CA PHE A 95 5.69 1.59 -10.97
C PHE A 95 5.17 2.91 -11.53
N GLY A 96 6.01 3.93 -11.68
CA GLY A 96 5.63 5.25 -12.17
C GLY A 96 4.88 6.13 -11.17
N TYR A 97 4.48 5.61 -10.01
CA TYR A 97 3.72 6.31 -8.98
C TYR A 97 3.89 5.63 -7.61
N ASP A 98 3.66 6.38 -6.52
CA ASP A 98 3.65 5.87 -5.14
C ASP A 98 2.27 5.96 -4.46
N ARG A 99 1.32 6.58 -5.14
CA ARG A 99 -0.07 6.80 -4.72
C ARG A 99 -0.97 6.88 -5.94
N PHE A 100 -2.24 6.58 -5.78
CA PHE A 100 -3.19 6.61 -6.90
C PHE A 100 -4.60 7.02 -6.44
N SER A 101 -5.44 7.42 -7.38
CA SER A 101 -6.88 7.54 -7.18
C SER A 101 -7.64 7.26 -8.46
N PHE A 102 -8.73 6.54 -8.34
CA PHE A 102 -9.66 6.31 -9.44
C PHE A 102 -11.08 6.09 -8.91
N SER A 103 -12.05 6.07 -9.80
CA SER A 103 -13.42 5.68 -9.47
C SER A 103 -13.87 4.51 -10.34
N TYR A 104 -14.64 3.63 -9.77
CA TYR A 104 -15.26 2.50 -10.45
C TYR A 104 -16.66 2.24 -9.87
N ASN A 105 -17.63 2.12 -10.75
CA ASN A 105 -19.03 1.79 -10.40
C ASN A 105 -19.60 2.63 -9.25
N GLY A 106 -19.40 3.97 -9.32
CA GLY A 106 -19.92 4.92 -8.32
C GLY A 106 -19.15 4.98 -7.01
N SER A 107 -18.07 4.23 -6.85
CA SER A 107 -17.19 4.26 -5.68
C SER A 107 -15.81 4.81 -6.04
N ALA A 108 -15.13 5.46 -5.10
CA ALA A 108 -13.77 5.95 -5.23
C ALA A 108 -12.79 5.06 -4.45
N PHE A 109 -11.59 4.89 -5.02
CA PHE A 109 -10.49 4.09 -4.49
C PHE A 109 -9.22 4.95 -4.49
N ILE A 110 -8.64 5.16 -3.30
CA ILE A 110 -7.49 6.04 -3.11
C ILE A 110 -6.40 5.26 -2.39
N GLY A 111 -5.25 5.08 -3.03
CA GLY A 111 -4.05 4.49 -2.44
C GLY A 111 -3.09 5.57 -1.93
N LEU A 112 -2.55 5.40 -0.73
CA LEU A 112 -1.62 6.32 -0.08
C LEU A 112 -0.28 5.65 0.21
N ASN A 113 0.82 6.37 0.01
CA ASN A 113 2.14 5.96 0.49
C ASN A 113 2.27 6.29 1.98
N SER A 114 1.99 5.31 2.84
CA SER A 114 2.03 5.49 4.29
C SER A 114 3.44 5.55 4.88
N ASN A 115 4.47 5.17 4.12
CA ASN A 115 5.86 5.20 4.63
C ASN A 115 6.29 6.60 5.05
N ALA A 116 5.79 7.65 4.37
CA ALA A 116 6.06 9.03 4.72
C ALA A 116 5.47 9.45 6.08
N MET A 117 4.39 8.80 6.54
CA MET A 117 3.69 9.14 7.78
C MET A 117 4.22 8.40 9.02
N VAL A 118 5.16 7.48 8.83
CA VAL A 118 5.75 6.67 9.92
C VAL A 118 7.28 6.81 10.00
N CYS A 119 7.85 7.78 9.29
CA CYS A 119 9.29 7.99 9.23
C CYS A 119 9.68 9.37 9.78
N ASP A 120 10.62 9.37 10.75
CA ASP A 120 11.14 10.58 11.43
C ASP A 120 12.21 11.28 10.59
N SER A 121 11.89 11.75 9.38
CA SER A 121 12.81 12.56 8.58
C SER A 121 12.11 13.79 8.01
N GLU A 122 12.85 14.88 7.85
CA GLU A 122 12.31 16.12 7.26
C GLU A 122 11.71 15.88 5.86
N ARG A 123 12.37 15.04 5.07
CA ARG A 123 11.87 14.65 3.76
C ARG A 123 10.53 13.90 3.86
N ALA A 124 10.44 12.91 4.73
CA ALA A 124 9.21 12.16 4.92
C ALA A 124 8.08 13.08 5.38
N ALA A 125 8.35 13.98 6.32
CA ALA A 125 7.39 14.97 6.79
C ALA A 125 6.91 15.91 5.68
N ALA A 126 7.81 16.38 4.81
CA ALA A 126 7.46 17.23 3.67
C ALA A 126 6.59 16.48 2.66
N ASP A 127 6.95 15.25 2.31
CA ASP A 127 6.19 14.41 1.38
C ASP A 127 4.83 13.99 1.97
N ALA A 128 4.76 13.72 3.29
CA ALA A 128 3.49 13.45 3.97
C ALA A 128 2.54 14.66 3.94
N ARG A 129 3.07 15.89 4.10
CA ARG A 129 2.29 17.12 3.95
C ARG A 129 1.78 17.32 2.53
N ALA A 130 2.65 17.17 1.54
CA ALA A 130 2.27 17.25 0.12
C ALA A 130 1.20 16.19 -0.24
N GLN A 131 1.34 14.98 0.29
CA GLN A 131 0.34 13.93 0.11
C GLN A 131 -0.98 14.25 0.81
N LEU A 132 -0.96 14.85 2.01
CA LEU A 132 -2.17 15.27 2.72
C LEU A 132 -2.98 16.28 1.89
N GLU A 133 -2.32 17.27 1.28
CA GLU A 133 -2.96 18.22 0.38
C GLU A 133 -3.53 17.54 -0.87
N TRP A 134 -2.77 16.65 -1.49
CA TRP A 134 -3.21 15.86 -2.62
C TRP A 134 -4.42 14.99 -2.23
N PHE A 135 -4.38 14.33 -1.08
CA PHE A 135 -5.46 13.50 -0.58
C PHE A 135 -6.75 14.32 -0.38
N GLY A 136 -6.66 15.50 0.22
CA GLY A 136 -7.78 16.42 0.35
C GLY A 136 -8.41 16.79 -0.99
N LYS A 137 -7.59 17.05 -2.03
CA LYS A 137 -8.06 17.31 -3.39
C LYS A 137 -8.77 16.09 -4.00
N GLN A 138 -8.27 14.87 -3.76
CA GLN A 138 -8.94 13.67 -4.25
C GLN A 138 -10.26 13.41 -3.51
N LEU A 139 -10.32 13.60 -2.20
CA LEU A 139 -11.56 13.47 -1.44
C LEU A 139 -12.62 14.46 -1.93
N GLU A 140 -12.25 15.72 -2.20
CA GLU A 140 -13.18 16.71 -2.77
C GLU A 140 -13.63 16.30 -4.18
N ARG A 141 -12.72 15.81 -5.02
CA ARG A 141 -13.04 15.32 -6.37
C ARG A 141 -14.10 14.22 -6.34
N TYR A 142 -13.96 13.28 -5.38
CA TYR A 142 -14.84 12.10 -5.26
C TYR A 142 -15.96 12.25 -4.25
N ARG A 143 -16.22 13.44 -3.71
CA ARG A 143 -17.24 13.70 -2.67
C ARG A 143 -18.67 13.30 -3.05
N LYS A 144 -18.96 13.11 -4.34
CA LYS A 144 -20.25 12.66 -4.86
C LYS A 144 -20.33 11.14 -5.09
N CYS A 145 -19.24 10.39 -4.89
CA CYS A 145 -19.27 8.95 -4.97
C CYS A 145 -20.09 8.36 -3.82
N ASN A 146 -20.74 7.23 -4.07
CA ASN A 146 -21.53 6.52 -3.05
C ASN A 146 -20.66 6.06 -1.88
N HIS A 147 -19.42 5.65 -2.18
CA HIS A 147 -18.44 5.22 -1.20
C HIS A 147 -17.04 5.70 -1.57
N ILE A 148 -16.23 5.99 -0.56
CA ILE A 148 -14.79 6.27 -0.71
C ILE A 148 -14.06 5.23 0.12
N PHE A 149 -13.13 4.50 -0.51
CA PHE A 149 -12.27 3.52 0.10
C PHE A 149 -10.82 3.99 0.03
N VAL A 150 -10.08 3.83 1.13
CA VAL A 150 -8.67 4.20 1.21
C VAL A 150 -7.84 2.94 1.42
N PHE A 151 -6.70 2.87 0.73
CA PHE A 151 -5.73 1.79 0.81
C PHE A 151 -4.39 2.35 1.26
N THR A 152 -3.76 1.67 2.19
CA THR A 152 -2.51 2.10 2.81
C THR A 152 -1.73 0.85 3.22
N HIS A 153 -0.40 0.94 3.36
CA HIS A 153 0.35 -0.18 3.90
C HIS A 153 0.25 -0.21 5.43
N HIS A 154 0.70 0.85 6.11
CA HIS A 154 0.53 0.94 7.56
C HIS A 154 -0.91 1.28 7.92
N PRO A 155 -1.51 0.66 8.94
CA PRO A 155 -2.84 1.04 9.41
C PRO A 155 -2.83 2.44 10.03
N LEU A 156 -3.97 3.10 10.00
CA LEU A 156 -4.15 4.41 10.66
C LEU A 156 -4.00 4.30 12.18
N VAL A 157 -4.56 3.22 12.75
CA VAL A 157 -4.49 2.86 14.16
C VAL A 157 -4.42 1.34 14.30
N LEU A 158 -3.76 0.85 15.35
CA LEU A 158 -3.69 -0.59 15.64
C LEU A 158 -4.91 -1.10 16.42
N SER A 159 -5.50 -0.24 17.24
CA SER A 159 -6.69 -0.53 18.04
C SER A 159 -7.45 0.76 18.29
N PRO A 160 -8.78 0.74 18.39
CA PRO A 160 -9.58 1.91 18.76
C PRO A 160 -9.12 2.58 20.06
N ASP A 161 -8.59 1.79 21.01
CA ASP A 161 -8.11 2.25 22.30
C ASP A 161 -6.60 2.56 22.32
N SER A 162 -5.89 2.34 21.22
CA SER A 162 -4.45 2.53 21.18
C SER A 162 -4.10 4.01 21.15
N ARG A 163 -3.70 4.53 22.30
CA ARG A 163 -2.92 5.78 22.43
C ARG A 163 -1.44 5.55 22.13
N VAL A 164 -1.10 4.34 21.71
CA VAL A 164 0.29 3.91 21.49
C VAL A 164 0.68 4.34 20.09
N THR A 165 1.58 5.30 19.99
CA THR A 165 2.38 5.59 18.81
C THR A 165 3.35 4.43 18.64
N HIS A 166 3.07 3.55 17.71
CA HIS A 166 3.97 2.48 17.34
C HIS A 166 4.33 2.67 15.86
N LYS A 167 5.58 2.40 15.48
CA LYS A 167 6.06 2.44 14.09
C LYS A 167 5.25 1.55 13.12
N SER A 168 4.29 0.82 13.64
CA SER A 168 3.35 -0.02 12.89
C SER A 168 2.05 0.68 12.49
N ALA A 169 1.87 1.96 12.84
CA ALA A 169 0.71 2.77 12.48
C ALA A 169 1.15 4.23 12.24
N TYR A 170 0.26 5.07 11.73
CA TYR A 170 0.57 6.48 11.48
C TYR A 170 1.00 7.20 12.76
N ASP A 171 2.07 8.00 12.64
CA ASP A 171 2.55 8.88 13.71
C ASP A 171 1.77 10.20 13.75
N GLU A 172 1.79 10.86 14.90
CA GLU A 172 1.27 12.21 15.00
C GLU A 172 2.25 13.24 14.36
N PRO A 173 1.75 14.32 13.77
CA PRO A 173 0.35 14.76 13.72
C PRO A 173 -0.46 14.12 12.58
N PHE A 174 0.17 13.34 11.70
CA PHE A 174 -0.45 12.81 10.49
C PHE A 174 -1.66 11.91 10.78
N ARG A 175 -1.59 11.09 11.81
CA ARG A 175 -2.73 10.25 12.21
C ARG A 175 -3.99 11.09 12.43
N THR A 176 -3.88 12.14 13.22
CA THR A 176 -5.01 13.04 13.53
C THR A 176 -5.50 13.77 12.28
N GLU A 177 -4.59 14.29 11.46
CA GLU A 177 -4.92 15.09 10.27
C GLU A 177 -5.60 14.24 9.18
N TYR A 178 -5.05 13.05 8.88
CA TYR A 178 -5.65 12.12 7.91
C TYR A 178 -7.00 11.59 8.41
N ALA A 179 -7.11 11.24 9.71
CA ALA A 179 -8.39 10.81 10.30
C ALA A 179 -9.46 11.89 10.19
N ALA A 180 -9.11 13.17 10.43
CA ALA A 180 -10.02 14.29 10.31
C ALA A 180 -10.55 14.45 8.88
N LEU A 181 -9.68 14.37 7.88
CA LEU A 181 -10.09 14.39 6.47
C LEU A 181 -10.99 13.20 6.12
N MET A 182 -10.60 11.99 6.49
CA MET A 182 -11.38 10.77 6.22
C MET A 182 -12.78 10.87 6.82
N LYS A 183 -12.88 11.35 8.07
CA LYS A 183 -14.17 11.58 8.76
C LYS A 183 -15.00 12.64 8.05
N ARG A 184 -14.40 13.79 7.69
CA ARG A 184 -15.07 14.91 7.00
C ARG A 184 -15.73 14.50 5.70
N TYR A 185 -15.06 13.65 4.92
CA TYR A 185 -15.52 13.20 3.60
C TYR A 185 -16.24 11.85 3.62
N GLY A 186 -16.47 11.28 4.81
CA GLY A 186 -17.23 10.03 4.95
C GLY A 186 -16.53 8.82 4.33
N VAL A 187 -15.20 8.72 4.46
CA VAL A 187 -14.45 7.53 4.03
C VAL A 187 -15.06 6.29 4.70
N ARG A 188 -15.48 5.33 3.88
CA ARG A 188 -16.24 4.16 4.33
C ARG A 188 -15.38 3.13 5.04
N ALA A 189 -14.17 2.89 4.52
CA ALA A 189 -13.21 1.96 5.09
C ALA A 189 -11.78 2.32 4.67
N VAL A 190 -10.83 1.94 5.54
CA VAL A 190 -9.39 1.95 5.26
C VAL A 190 -8.92 0.50 5.28
N PHE A 191 -8.26 0.08 4.21
CA PHE A 191 -7.66 -1.24 4.08
C PHE A 191 -6.15 -1.13 4.22
N ALA A 192 -5.57 -1.94 5.08
CA ALA A 192 -4.14 -1.92 5.37
C ALA A 192 -3.51 -3.32 5.29
N GLY A 193 -2.18 -3.36 5.30
CA GLY A 193 -1.33 -4.53 5.44
C GLY A 193 -0.47 -4.42 6.70
N HIS A 194 0.82 -4.75 6.59
CA HIS A 194 1.90 -4.51 7.55
C HIS A 194 1.88 -5.36 8.82
N THR A 195 0.74 -5.57 9.43
CA THR A 195 0.67 -6.15 10.79
C THR A 195 0.73 -7.66 10.82
N HIS A 196 0.51 -8.34 9.71
CA HIS A 196 0.51 -9.80 9.57
C HIS A 196 -0.43 -10.53 10.56
N ILE A 197 -1.58 -9.93 10.91
CA ILE A 197 -2.62 -10.43 11.82
C ILE A 197 -3.96 -10.61 11.11
#